data_bd9d6171d1ddc8013c477e79304bc1ca
#
_entry.id   bd9d6171d1ddc8013c477e79304bc1ca
#
_cell.length_a   1.000
_cell.length_b   1.000
_cell.length_c   1.000
_cell.angle_alpha   90.00
_cell.angle_beta   90.00
_cell.angle_gamma   90.00
#
_symmetry.space_group_name_H-M   'P 1'
#
loop_
_entity.id
_entity.type
_entity.pdbx_description
1 polymer ?
#
loop_
_entity_poly.entity_id
_entity_poly.type
_entity_poly.pdbx_seq_one_letter_code
_entity_poly.pdbx_strand_id
1 'polypeptide(L)'
;SMSDFLPVGLHYGVPMARYLADPCEFPSASAGILQTLMSWSPAHAWHAHPRLNLEWRAEEADKFDYGTASHSLLLEGDSSNLAVIDADDYRTKDAQNARKDARVADKTPILARQLVTVRAMVAEANRAVEKSELAGIFSRGKPEVTAIWQERELWFRSRFDWLRDDHKLVLDYKTTTKAEPDAFIRGPL
;
A
#
# COMPACT_ATOMS: atom_id res chain seq x y z
N SER A 1 -18.94 24.04 2.78
CA SER A 1 -18.24 22.81 2.44
C SER A 1 -17.63 22.24 3.70
N MET A 2 -18.12 21.10 4.17
CA MET A 2 -17.48 20.35 5.24
C MET A 2 -16.06 20.02 4.75
N SER A 3 -15.04 20.23 5.59
CA SER A 3 -13.65 20.04 5.21
C SER A 3 -13.44 18.62 4.68
N ASP A 4 -12.78 18.52 3.55
CA ASP A 4 -12.45 17.24 2.87
C ASP A 4 -11.37 16.46 3.65
N PHE A 5 -10.97 16.96 4.82
CA PHE A 5 -9.93 16.37 5.66
C PHE A 5 -10.48 15.37 6.66
N LEU A 6 -9.67 14.35 6.97
CA LEU A 6 -9.99 13.32 7.94
C LEU A 6 -9.47 13.75 9.34
N PRO A 7 -10.29 13.62 10.39
CA PRO A 7 -9.87 13.91 11.76
C PRO A 7 -8.95 12.81 12.33
N VAL A 8 -8.43 13.01 13.53
CA VAL A 8 -7.74 11.98 14.31
C VAL A 8 -8.67 10.77 14.49
N GLY A 9 -8.14 9.57 14.30
CA GLY A 9 -8.88 8.31 14.41
C GLY A 9 -8.49 7.25 13.39
N LEU A 10 -9.27 6.19 13.35
CA LEU A 10 -9.16 5.10 12.36
C LEU A 10 -10.18 5.33 11.25
N HIS A 11 -9.71 5.23 10.01
CA HIS A 11 -10.53 5.44 8.82
C HIS A 11 -10.45 4.23 7.90
N TYR A 12 -11.60 3.77 7.44
CA TYR A 12 -11.75 2.60 6.59
C TYR A 12 -12.09 3.03 5.16
N GLY A 13 -11.61 2.26 4.18
CA GLY A 13 -11.93 2.53 2.78
C GLY A 13 -11.35 3.85 2.23
N VAL A 14 -10.28 4.37 2.83
CA VAL A 14 -9.58 5.55 2.29
C VAL A 14 -8.80 5.13 1.04
N PRO A 15 -9.10 5.68 -0.15
CA PRO A 15 -8.35 5.36 -1.36
C PRO A 15 -6.86 5.67 -1.20
N MET A 16 -5.99 4.85 -1.81
CA MET A 16 -4.54 5.03 -1.73
C MET A 16 -4.11 6.42 -2.21
N ALA A 17 -4.67 6.90 -3.31
CA ALA A 17 -4.37 8.23 -3.83
C ALA A 17 -4.69 9.34 -2.81
N ARG A 18 -5.80 9.22 -2.08
CA ARG A 18 -6.17 10.15 -1.01
C ARG A 18 -5.22 10.07 0.18
N TYR A 19 -4.84 8.84 0.59
CA TYR A 19 -3.85 8.64 1.66
C TYR A 19 -2.49 9.25 1.32
N LEU A 20 -2.02 9.04 0.08
CA LEU A 20 -0.74 9.58 -0.40
C LEU A 20 -0.76 11.11 -0.49
N ALA A 21 -1.89 11.71 -0.85
CA ALA A 21 -2.07 13.15 -0.92
C ALA A 21 -2.18 13.85 0.45
N ASP A 22 -2.06 13.11 1.54
CA ASP A 22 -2.17 13.59 2.92
C ASP A 22 -3.58 14.14 3.27
N PRO A 23 -4.49 13.26 3.69
CA PRO A 23 -5.88 13.63 3.97
C PRO A 23 -6.09 14.28 5.33
N CYS A 24 -5.04 14.52 6.12
CA CYS A 24 -5.16 15.09 7.47
C CYS A 24 -5.53 16.57 7.43
N GLU A 25 -6.08 17.09 8.51
CA GLU A 25 -6.41 18.51 8.63
C GLU A 25 -5.17 19.39 8.47
N PHE A 26 -4.06 19.01 9.08
CA PHE A 26 -2.76 19.66 8.92
C PHE A 26 -1.76 18.73 8.22
N PRO A 27 -0.67 19.29 7.62
CA PRO A 27 0.38 18.47 7.03
C PRO A 27 0.89 17.40 8.01
N SER A 28 0.92 16.14 7.60
CA SER A 28 1.20 15.02 8.50
C SER A 28 2.39 14.18 8.04
N ALA A 29 3.16 13.67 8.97
CA ALA A 29 4.26 12.76 8.68
C ALA A 29 3.75 11.32 8.51
N SER A 30 4.06 10.70 7.36
CA SER A 30 3.95 9.26 7.16
C SER A 30 5.27 8.56 7.49
N ALA A 31 5.26 7.23 7.59
CA ALA A 31 6.48 6.45 7.77
C ALA A 31 7.55 6.77 6.72
N GLY A 32 7.17 6.93 5.44
CA GLY A 32 8.10 7.31 4.37
C GLY A 32 8.69 8.71 4.55
N ILE A 33 7.88 9.67 4.98
CA ILE A 33 8.36 11.03 5.29
C ILE A 33 9.34 11.01 6.47
N LEU A 34 9.01 10.27 7.55
CA LEU A 34 9.90 10.12 8.71
C LEU A 34 11.22 9.44 8.32
N GLN A 35 11.15 8.38 7.52
CA GLN A 35 12.36 7.69 7.03
C GLN A 35 13.22 8.63 6.18
N THR A 36 12.62 9.43 5.29
CA THR A 36 13.34 10.42 4.48
C THR A 36 14.01 11.49 5.36
N LEU A 37 13.29 11.97 6.38
CA LEU A 37 13.82 12.93 7.34
C LEU A 37 15.04 12.39 8.09
N MET A 38 14.98 11.13 8.54
CA MET A 38 16.03 10.48 9.33
C MET A 38 17.23 10.05 8.49
N SER A 39 16.99 9.58 7.26
CA SER A 39 18.05 9.02 6.41
C SER A 39 18.74 10.05 5.52
N TRP A 40 18.09 11.18 5.25
CA TRP A 40 18.60 12.20 4.32
C TRP A 40 18.66 13.59 4.97
N SER A 41 17.58 14.36 4.92
CA SER A 41 17.53 15.68 5.54
C SER A 41 16.10 16.25 5.59
N PRO A 42 15.86 17.33 6.38
CA PRO A 42 14.59 18.05 6.38
C PRO A 42 14.18 18.57 4.99
N ALA A 43 15.14 19.02 4.17
CA ALA A 43 14.86 19.49 2.81
C ALA A 43 14.33 18.38 1.91
N HIS A 44 14.89 17.16 1.99
CA HIS A 44 14.39 16.01 1.26
C HIS A 44 12.99 15.59 1.72
N ALA A 45 12.74 15.58 3.03
CA ALA A 45 11.43 15.28 3.59
C ALA A 45 10.38 16.30 3.16
N TRP A 46 10.73 17.60 3.17
CA TRP A 46 9.87 18.67 2.66
C TRP A 46 9.53 18.46 1.17
N HIS A 47 10.54 18.16 0.36
CA HIS A 47 10.36 17.94 -1.08
C HIS A 47 9.49 16.70 -1.39
N ALA A 48 9.62 15.66 -0.58
CA ALA A 48 8.82 14.44 -0.71
C ALA A 48 7.37 14.60 -0.19
N HIS A 49 7.07 15.68 0.54
CA HIS A 49 5.78 15.84 1.21
C HIS A 49 4.71 16.40 0.25
N PRO A 50 3.53 15.72 0.11
CA PRO A 50 2.52 16.08 -0.88
C PRO A 50 1.87 17.45 -0.68
N ARG A 51 1.84 17.97 0.54
CA ARG A 51 1.21 19.26 0.84
C ARG A 51 2.18 20.40 1.10
N LEU A 52 3.44 20.10 1.39
CA LEU A 52 4.49 21.11 1.56
C LEU A 52 5.16 21.46 0.23
N ASN A 53 5.30 20.48 -0.66
CA ASN A 53 5.82 20.67 -2.01
C ASN A 53 4.66 20.75 -3.01
N LEU A 54 4.41 21.94 -3.55
CA LEU A 54 3.33 22.16 -4.53
C LEU A 54 3.58 21.47 -5.88
N GLU A 55 4.81 21.10 -6.16
CA GLU A 55 5.20 20.37 -7.39
C GLU A 55 5.14 18.84 -7.20
N TRP A 56 4.80 18.37 -5.99
CA TRP A 56 4.73 16.94 -5.71
C TRP A 56 3.75 16.23 -6.67
N ARG A 57 4.15 15.07 -7.12
CA ARG A 57 3.31 14.14 -7.90
C ARG A 57 3.49 12.73 -7.34
N ALA A 58 2.41 11.97 -7.28
CA ALA A 58 2.49 10.56 -6.90
C ALA A 58 3.33 9.80 -7.94
N GLU A 59 4.29 9.01 -7.47
CA GLU A 59 5.08 8.14 -8.34
C GLU A 59 4.23 6.98 -8.86
N GLU A 60 4.15 6.83 -10.17
CA GLU A 60 3.62 5.65 -10.84
C GLU A 60 4.78 4.71 -11.21
N ALA A 61 4.93 3.60 -10.49
CA ALA A 61 5.96 2.63 -10.78
C ALA A 61 5.39 1.22 -10.97
N ASP A 62 5.89 0.52 -11.97
CA ASP A 62 5.47 -0.85 -12.34
C ASP A 62 5.59 -1.85 -11.20
N LYS A 63 6.62 -1.68 -10.35
CA LYS A 63 6.84 -2.51 -9.16
C LYS A 63 5.71 -2.41 -8.13
N PHE A 64 4.98 -1.28 -8.11
CA PHE A 64 3.85 -1.08 -7.20
C PHE A 64 2.62 -1.86 -7.66
N ASP A 65 2.40 -2.01 -8.97
CA ASP A 65 1.26 -2.77 -9.50
C ASP A 65 1.29 -4.23 -8.99
N TYR A 66 2.47 -4.85 -8.94
CA TYR A 66 2.65 -6.22 -8.45
C TYR A 66 2.39 -6.35 -6.94
N GLY A 67 2.93 -5.43 -6.16
CA GLY A 67 2.71 -5.36 -4.71
C GLY A 67 1.23 -5.11 -4.40
N THR A 68 0.62 -4.13 -5.05
CA THR A 68 -0.79 -3.79 -4.89
C THR A 68 -1.70 -4.96 -5.23
N ALA A 69 -1.43 -5.69 -6.33
CA ALA A 69 -2.19 -6.89 -6.70
C ALA A 69 -2.08 -7.99 -5.63
N SER A 70 -0.88 -8.18 -5.06
CA SER A 70 -0.65 -9.16 -3.99
C SER A 70 -1.43 -8.79 -2.71
N HIS A 71 -1.43 -7.51 -2.35
CA HIS A 71 -2.19 -7.00 -1.20
C HIS A 71 -3.69 -7.20 -1.38
N SER A 72 -4.27 -6.78 -2.51
CA SER A 72 -5.70 -6.94 -2.78
C SER A 72 -6.13 -8.40 -2.72
N LEU A 73 -5.35 -9.30 -3.31
CA LEU A 73 -5.69 -10.72 -3.32
C LEU A 73 -5.54 -11.38 -1.95
N LEU A 74 -4.53 -11.01 -1.16
CA LEU A 74 -4.29 -11.61 0.15
C LEU A 74 -5.28 -11.09 1.20
N LEU A 75 -5.45 -9.78 1.26
CA LEU A 75 -6.13 -9.11 2.36
C LEU A 75 -7.62 -8.92 2.11
N GLU A 76 -7.99 -8.67 0.86
CA GLU A 76 -9.38 -8.41 0.47
C GLU A 76 -10.03 -9.62 -0.18
N GLY A 77 -9.23 -10.60 -0.64
CA GLY A 77 -9.73 -11.77 -1.37
C GLY A 77 -10.37 -11.42 -2.72
N ASP A 78 -10.20 -10.17 -3.17
CA ASP A 78 -10.89 -9.61 -4.32
C ASP A 78 -9.91 -9.32 -5.46
N SER A 79 -10.31 -9.67 -6.65
CA SER A 79 -9.61 -9.36 -7.91
C SER A 79 -10.34 -8.32 -8.76
N SER A 80 -11.44 -7.75 -8.29
CA SER A 80 -12.26 -6.78 -9.05
C SER A 80 -11.49 -5.49 -9.37
N ASN A 81 -10.54 -5.12 -8.52
CA ASN A 81 -9.67 -3.98 -8.70
C ASN A 81 -8.49 -4.26 -9.64
N LEU A 82 -8.34 -5.50 -10.13
CA LEU A 82 -7.28 -5.85 -11.06
C LEU A 82 -7.77 -5.76 -12.51
N ALA A 83 -6.95 -5.20 -13.38
CA ALA A 83 -7.11 -5.28 -14.83
C ALA A 83 -6.07 -6.24 -15.38
N VAL A 84 -6.50 -7.43 -15.73
CA VAL A 84 -5.61 -8.46 -16.28
C VAL A 84 -5.36 -8.17 -17.76
N ILE A 85 -4.10 -8.01 -18.11
CA ILE A 85 -3.66 -7.70 -19.48
C ILE A 85 -3.01 -8.95 -20.06
N ASP A 86 -3.61 -9.43 -21.17
CA ASP A 86 -3.12 -10.60 -21.92
C ASP A 86 -1.98 -10.17 -22.86
N ALA A 87 -0.82 -10.02 -22.29
CA ALA A 87 0.43 -9.70 -22.98
C ALA A 87 1.61 -10.29 -22.23
N ASP A 88 2.70 -10.56 -22.93
CA ASP A 88 3.94 -11.03 -22.30
C ASP A 88 4.66 -9.92 -21.52
N ASP A 89 4.57 -8.70 -22.02
CA ASP A 89 5.16 -7.51 -21.39
C ASP A 89 4.45 -6.24 -21.85
N TYR A 90 4.93 -5.07 -21.39
CA TYR A 90 4.39 -3.75 -21.75
C TYR A 90 5.16 -3.06 -22.91
N ARG A 91 5.84 -3.84 -23.80
CA ARG A 91 6.59 -3.24 -24.92
C ARG A 91 5.71 -2.86 -26.10
N THR A 92 4.61 -3.55 -26.31
CA THR A 92 3.66 -3.25 -27.39
C THR A 92 2.80 -2.04 -27.06
N LYS A 93 2.39 -1.29 -28.08
CA LYS A 93 1.47 -0.15 -27.92
C LYS A 93 0.14 -0.58 -27.31
N ASP A 94 -0.38 -1.73 -27.70
CA ASP A 94 -1.66 -2.26 -27.18
C ASP A 94 -1.57 -2.57 -25.69
N ALA A 95 -0.49 -3.20 -25.23
CA ALA A 95 -0.27 -3.45 -23.81
C ALA A 95 -0.09 -2.16 -23.00
N GLN A 96 0.61 -1.17 -23.56
CA GLN A 96 0.77 0.16 -22.94
C GLN A 96 -0.56 0.90 -22.82
N ASN A 97 -1.38 0.87 -23.89
CA ASN A 97 -2.71 1.47 -23.88
C ASN A 97 -3.63 0.78 -22.87
N ALA A 98 -3.69 -0.55 -22.90
CA ALA A 98 -4.48 -1.33 -21.93
C ALA A 98 -4.08 -1.02 -20.47
N ARG A 99 -2.78 -0.86 -20.22
CA ARG A 99 -2.27 -0.45 -18.91
C ARG A 99 -2.72 0.96 -18.51
N LYS A 100 -2.66 1.91 -19.43
CA LYS A 100 -3.12 3.28 -19.21
C LYS A 100 -4.63 3.32 -18.96
N ASP A 101 -5.41 2.60 -19.76
CA ASP A 101 -6.86 2.51 -19.61
C ASP A 101 -7.27 1.90 -18.27
N ALA A 102 -6.53 0.87 -17.81
CA ALA A 102 -6.74 0.29 -16.48
C ALA A 102 -6.57 1.34 -15.38
N ARG A 103 -5.50 2.15 -15.44
CA ARG A 103 -5.24 3.21 -14.46
C ARG A 103 -6.29 4.33 -14.52
N VAL A 104 -6.75 4.70 -15.70
CA VAL A 104 -7.86 5.66 -15.87
C VAL A 104 -9.15 5.12 -15.24
N ALA A 105 -9.36 3.81 -15.29
CA ALA A 105 -10.48 3.12 -14.65
C ALA A 105 -10.28 2.83 -13.15
N ASP A 106 -9.24 3.41 -12.52
CA ASP A 106 -8.84 3.19 -11.12
C ASP A 106 -8.62 1.70 -10.80
N LYS A 107 -8.06 0.96 -11.77
CA LYS A 107 -7.70 -0.45 -11.61
C LYS A 107 -6.19 -0.64 -11.64
N THR A 108 -5.71 -1.64 -10.89
CA THR A 108 -4.31 -2.05 -10.92
C THR A 108 -4.03 -2.94 -12.11
N PRO A 109 -3.22 -2.53 -13.10
CA PRO A 109 -2.87 -3.34 -14.25
C PRO A 109 -1.90 -4.45 -13.86
N ILE A 110 -2.15 -5.66 -14.31
CA ILE A 110 -1.27 -6.81 -14.10
C ILE A 110 -1.25 -7.71 -15.34
N LEU A 111 -0.08 -8.18 -15.74
CA LEU A 111 0.02 -9.16 -16.82
C LEU A 111 -0.53 -10.52 -16.37
N ALA A 112 -1.20 -11.24 -17.29
CA ALA A 112 -1.80 -12.53 -16.99
C ALA A 112 -0.80 -13.51 -16.33
N ARG A 113 0.42 -13.57 -16.84
CA ARG A 113 1.50 -14.40 -16.26
C ARG A 113 1.91 -13.97 -14.84
N GLN A 114 1.90 -12.66 -14.55
CA GLN A 114 2.21 -12.13 -13.22
C GLN A 114 1.10 -12.49 -12.23
N LEU A 115 -0.16 -12.45 -12.64
CA LEU A 115 -1.29 -12.84 -11.81
C LEU A 115 -1.19 -14.31 -11.35
N VAL A 116 -0.72 -15.21 -12.21
CA VAL A 116 -0.49 -16.62 -11.82
C VAL A 116 0.53 -16.70 -10.69
N THR A 117 1.63 -15.98 -10.79
CA THR A 117 2.67 -15.93 -9.75
C THR A 117 2.14 -15.30 -8.46
N VAL A 118 1.43 -14.20 -8.55
CA VAL A 118 0.83 -13.53 -7.38
C VAL A 118 -0.16 -14.45 -6.67
N ARG A 119 -1.02 -15.15 -7.40
CA ARG A 119 -1.96 -16.12 -6.80
C ARG A 119 -1.24 -17.26 -6.08
N ALA A 120 -0.16 -17.76 -6.64
CA ALA A 120 0.64 -18.81 -6.00
C ALA A 120 1.29 -18.29 -4.70
N MET A 121 1.86 -17.08 -4.71
CA MET A 121 2.42 -16.43 -3.52
C MET A 121 1.37 -16.20 -2.43
N VAL A 122 0.21 -15.70 -2.79
CA VAL A 122 -0.92 -15.46 -1.87
C VAL A 122 -1.42 -16.77 -1.26
N ALA A 123 -1.56 -17.83 -2.07
CA ALA A 123 -1.95 -19.14 -1.58
C ALA A 123 -0.94 -19.71 -0.56
N GLU A 124 0.35 -19.51 -0.80
CA GLU A 124 1.40 -19.94 0.12
C GLU A 124 1.41 -19.11 1.40
N ALA A 125 1.25 -17.79 1.31
CA ALA A 125 1.14 -16.91 2.46
C ALA A 125 -0.07 -17.28 3.33
N ASN A 126 -1.24 -17.50 2.75
CA ASN A 126 -2.44 -17.96 3.46
C ASN A 126 -2.19 -19.31 4.15
N ARG A 127 -1.54 -20.25 3.47
CA ARG A 127 -1.23 -21.56 4.06
C ARG A 127 -0.27 -21.44 5.23
N ALA A 128 0.71 -20.55 5.16
CA ALA A 128 1.63 -20.28 6.25
C ALA A 128 0.93 -19.63 7.45
N VAL A 129 0.05 -18.65 7.20
CA VAL A 129 -0.76 -18.00 8.24
C VAL A 129 -1.68 -19.02 8.94
N GLU A 130 -2.39 -19.86 8.18
CA GLU A 130 -3.31 -20.86 8.75
C GLU A 130 -2.60 -21.95 9.57
N LYS A 131 -1.31 -22.16 9.38
CA LYS A 131 -0.47 -23.06 10.17
C LYS A 131 0.18 -22.40 11.38
N SER A 132 -0.01 -21.11 11.57
CA SER A 132 0.59 -20.31 12.64
C SER A 132 -0.43 -19.95 13.73
N GLU A 133 0.02 -19.25 14.76
CA GLU A 133 -0.84 -18.66 15.80
C GLU A 133 -1.81 -17.60 15.26
N LEU A 134 -1.61 -17.18 14.00
CA LEU A 134 -2.46 -16.21 13.31
C LEU A 134 -3.59 -16.86 12.51
N ALA A 135 -3.81 -18.17 12.66
CA ALA A 135 -4.88 -18.87 11.95
C ALA A 135 -6.22 -18.15 12.08
N GLY A 136 -6.91 -17.95 10.95
CA GLY A 136 -8.18 -17.24 10.87
C GLY A 136 -8.07 -15.72 11.07
N ILE A 137 -6.87 -15.11 11.03
CA ILE A 137 -6.69 -13.66 11.24
C ILE A 137 -7.46 -12.83 10.22
N PHE A 138 -7.51 -13.28 8.96
CA PHE A 138 -8.20 -12.56 7.87
C PHE A 138 -9.73 -12.61 7.94
N SER A 139 -10.31 -13.29 8.92
CA SER A 139 -11.73 -13.21 9.25
C SER A 139 -12.04 -12.28 10.45
N ARG A 140 -11.03 -11.73 11.11
CA ARG A 140 -11.12 -10.97 12.35
C ARG A 140 -10.40 -9.64 12.29
N GLY A 141 -10.69 -8.85 11.27
CA GLY A 141 -10.05 -7.56 11.07
C GLY A 141 -10.51 -6.86 9.80
N LYS A 142 -9.81 -5.78 9.48
CA LYS A 142 -10.07 -4.97 8.29
C LYS A 142 -8.79 -4.68 7.53
N PRO A 143 -8.82 -4.75 6.18
CA PRO A 143 -7.70 -4.36 5.35
C PRO A 143 -7.57 -2.85 5.24
N GLU A 144 -6.38 -2.40 4.91
CA GLU A 144 -6.08 -1.06 4.40
C GLU A 144 -6.59 0.07 5.31
N VAL A 145 -6.40 -0.08 6.63
CA VAL A 145 -6.89 0.87 7.63
C VAL A 145 -5.95 2.06 7.74
N THR A 146 -6.46 3.26 7.53
CA THR A 146 -5.71 4.50 7.73
C THR A 146 -5.87 4.97 9.17
N ALA A 147 -4.78 5.10 9.90
CA ALA A 147 -4.72 5.69 11.22
C ALA A 147 -4.16 7.12 11.13
N ILE A 148 -4.82 8.06 11.80
CA ILE A 148 -4.39 9.45 11.95
C ILE A 148 -4.34 9.77 13.43
N TRP A 149 -3.19 10.31 13.87
CA TRP A 149 -3.05 10.73 15.26
C TRP A 149 -2.22 12.01 15.38
N GLN A 150 -2.25 12.58 16.55
CA GLN A 150 -1.51 13.79 16.87
C GLN A 150 -0.68 13.55 18.12
N GLU A 151 0.58 13.97 18.08
CA GLU A 151 1.46 14.06 19.25
C GLU A 151 1.94 15.51 19.39
N ARG A 152 1.51 16.17 20.46
CA ARG A 152 1.70 17.62 20.64
C ARG A 152 1.07 18.40 19.46
N GLU A 153 1.87 19.13 18.70
CA GLU A 153 1.43 19.90 17.53
C GLU A 153 1.67 19.17 16.20
N LEU A 154 2.23 17.96 16.24
CA LEU A 154 2.59 17.21 15.05
C LEU A 154 1.51 16.19 14.70
N TRP A 155 1.17 16.16 13.43
CA TRP A 155 0.23 15.20 12.88
C TRP A 155 0.97 14.04 12.21
N PHE A 156 0.43 12.85 12.39
CA PHE A 156 0.97 11.61 11.85
C PHE A 156 -0.12 10.82 11.16
N ARG A 157 0.27 10.06 10.13
CA ARG A 157 -0.59 9.10 9.47
C ARG A 157 0.16 7.81 9.17
N SER A 158 -0.56 6.70 9.25
CA SER A 158 -0.10 5.39 8.82
C SER A 158 -1.22 4.65 8.10
N ARG A 159 -0.85 3.73 7.23
CA ARG A 159 -1.80 2.81 6.60
C ARG A 159 -1.36 1.41 6.95
N PHE A 160 -2.22 0.69 7.64
CA PHE A 160 -2.01 -0.70 8.02
C PHE A 160 -2.57 -1.61 6.94
N ASP A 161 -1.80 -2.59 6.49
CA ASP A 161 -2.29 -3.56 5.52
C ASP A 161 -3.46 -4.36 6.10
N TRP A 162 -3.38 -4.71 7.39
CA TRP A 162 -4.46 -5.36 8.12
C TRP A 162 -4.46 -4.93 9.59
N LEU A 163 -5.62 -4.57 10.12
CA LEU A 163 -5.83 -4.28 11.54
C LEU A 163 -6.86 -5.26 12.11
N ARG A 164 -6.47 -6.01 13.15
CA ARG A 164 -7.39 -6.91 13.85
C ARG A 164 -8.49 -6.12 14.58
N ASP A 165 -9.71 -6.70 14.68
CA ASP A 165 -10.90 -6.01 15.22
C ASP A 165 -10.71 -5.52 16.67
N ASP A 166 -9.86 -6.15 17.48
CA ASP A 166 -9.55 -5.71 18.84
C ASP A 166 -8.48 -4.59 18.89
N HIS A 167 -7.98 -4.16 17.75
CA HIS A 167 -6.93 -3.14 17.56
C HIS A 167 -5.60 -3.43 18.26
N LYS A 168 -5.33 -4.70 18.60
CA LYS A 168 -4.09 -5.12 19.29
C LYS A 168 -3.06 -5.75 18.39
N LEU A 169 -3.38 -5.94 17.11
CA LEU A 169 -2.49 -6.54 16.14
C LEU A 169 -2.63 -5.86 14.79
N VAL A 170 -1.49 -5.46 14.25
CA VAL A 170 -1.33 -4.99 12.88
C VAL A 170 -0.51 -6.03 12.13
N LEU A 171 -0.94 -6.40 10.93
CA LEU A 171 -0.12 -7.14 9.98
C LEU A 171 0.35 -6.21 8.87
N ASP A 172 1.57 -6.41 8.44
CA ASP A 172 2.19 -5.73 7.31
C ASP A 172 2.70 -6.82 6.34
N TYR A 173 2.19 -6.80 5.12
CA TYR A 173 2.52 -7.79 4.10
C TYR A 173 3.57 -7.25 3.15
N LYS A 174 4.74 -7.86 3.15
CA LYS A 174 5.84 -7.47 2.25
C LYS A 174 6.12 -8.56 1.22
N THR A 175 6.12 -8.16 -0.04
CA THR A 175 6.63 -9.00 -1.13
C THR A 175 8.12 -8.77 -1.28
N THR A 176 8.88 -9.86 -1.37
CA THR A 176 10.35 -9.80 -1.56
C THR A 176 10.80 -10.84 -2.56
N THR A 177 11.89 -10.58 -3.24
CA THR A 177 12.59 -11.55 -4.08
C THR A 177 13.50 -12.47 -3.27
N LYS A 178 13.74 -12.18 -1.99
CA LYS A 178 14.58 -12.96 -1.06
C LYS A 178 13.82 -13.13 0.25
N ALA A 179 13.19 -14.28 0.42
CA ALA A 179 12.40 -14.61 1.62
C ALA A 179 13.23 -15.28 2.74
N GLU A 180 14.55 -15.33 2.60
CA GLU A 180 15.42 -15.90 3.62
C GLU A 180 15.44 -15.00 4.86
N PRO A 181 15.33 -15.55 6.09
CA PRO A 181 15.31 -14.75 7.33
C PRO A 181 16.48 -13.78 7.46
N ASP A 182 17.69 -14.21 7.08
CA ASP A 182 18.90 -13.38 7.14
C ASP A 182 18.86 -12.20 6.17
N ALA A 183 18.22 -12.36 5.02
CA ALA A 183 18.06 -11.27 4.05
C ALA A 183 17.03 -10.24 4.54
N PHE A 184 16.00 -10.69 5.26
CA PHE A 184 14.99 -9.83 5.86
C PHE A 184 15.53 -9.00 7.03
N ILE A 185 16.37 -9.61 7.88
CA ILE A 185 16.96 -8.93 9.06
C ILE A 185 18.01 -7.89 8.65
N ARG A 186 18.70 -8.08 7.51
CA ARG A 186 19.76 -7.18 7.02
C ARG A 186 19.27 -6.09 6.08
N GLY A 187 18.00 -6.15 5.66
CA GLY A 187 17.40 -5.11 4.84
C GLY A 187 17.16 -3.83 5.64
N PRO A 188 17.23 -2.63 5.03
CA PRO A 188 16.76 -1.43 5.69
C PRO A 188 15.26 -1.59 5.99
N LEU A 189 14.90 -1.41 7.24
CA LEU A 189 13.53 -1.26 7.70
C LEU A 189 12.92 -0.01 7.10
#